data_571054586a3403cbd8ed999f9b2cf2b2
#
_entry.id   571054586a3403cbd8ed999f9b2cf2b2
#
_cell.length_a   1.000
_cell.length_b   1.000
_cell.length_c   1.000
_cell.angle_alpha   90.00
_cell.angle_beta   90.00
_cell.angle_gamma   90.00
#
_symmetry.space_group_name_H-M   'P 1'
#
loop_
_entity.id
_entity.type
_entity.pdbx_description
1 polymer ?
#
loop_
_entity_poly.entity_id
_entity_poly.type
_entity_poly.pdbx_seq_one_letter_code
_entity_poly.pdbx_strand_id
1 'polypeptide(L)' 'MATITWEYATVPLIVHATKAILDQWGADGWELVQVLQSETGLVAYLKRPTGGAA' A
#
# COMPACT_ATOMS: atom_id res chain seq x y z
N MET A 1 -6.57 5.42 -26.26
CA MET A 1 -5.55 5.63 -25.23
C MET A 1 -5.86 4.76 -24.02
N ALA A 2 -4.88 4.02 -23.55
CA ALA A 2 -5.11 3.14 -22.41
C ALA A 2 -5.22 3.93 -21.12
N THR A 3 -6.17 3.54 -20.29
CA THR A 3 -6.35 4.14 -18.98
C THR A 3 -5.64 3.25 -17.97
N ILE A 4 -4.80 3.86 -17.13
CA ILE A 4 -4.18 3.14 -16.03
C ILE A 4 -5.23 2.94 -14.95
N THR A 5 -5.44 1.70 -14.57
CA THR A 5 -6.32 1.37 -13.45
C THR A 5 -5.48 0.92 -12.27
N TRP A 6 -6.03 1.11 -11.06
CA TRP A 6 -5.30 0.88 -9.84
C TRP A 6 -6.02 -0.09 -8.94
N GLU A 7 -5.27 -0.88 -8.21
CA GLU A 7 -5.83 -1.63 -7.09
C GLU A 7 -5.26 -1.09 -5.80
N TYR A 8 -6.03 -1.23 -4.73
CA TYR A 8 -5.68 -0.66 -3.44
C TYR A 8 -5.63 -1.73 -2.37
N ALA A 9 -4.76 -1.51 -1.39
CA ALA A 9 -4.67 -2.38 -0.23
C ALA A 9 -4.65 -1.52 1.03
N THR A 10 -5.27 -2.04 2.08
CA THR A 10 -5.18 -1.44 3.40
C THR A 10 -4.49 -2.43 4.32
N VAL A 11 -3.44 -1.99 5.00
CA VAL A 11 -2.55 -2.88 5.74
C VAL A 11 -2.34 -2.33 7.13
N PRO A 12 -2.61 -3.10 8.18
CA PRO A 12 -2.27 -2.67 9.53
C PRO A 12 -0.75 -2.65 9.69
N LEU A 13 -0.25 -1.60 10.34
CA LEU A 13 1.19 -1.45 10.59
C LEU A 13 1.49 -1.68 12.06
N ILE A 14 2.53 -2.47 12.31
CA ILE A 14 3.05 -2.64 13.66
C ILE A 14 4.08 -1.54 13.88
N VAL A 15 3.91 -0.77 14.96
CA VAL A 15 4.65 0.46 15.17
C VAL A 15 6.17 0.28 15.10
N HIS A 16 6.68 -0.82 15.62
CA HIS A 16 8.12 -1.06 15.64
C HIS A 16 8.63 -1.85 14.43
N ALA A 17 7.77 -2.07 13.44
CA ALA A 17 8.15 -2.81 12.23
C ALA A 17 7.59 -2.16 10.97
N THR A 18 7.30 -0.87 11.00
CA THR A 18 6.64 -0.19 9.89
C THR A 18 7.46 -0.28 8.60
N LYS A 19 8.76 -0.03 8.70
CA LYS A 19 9.62 -0.05 7.51
C LYS A 19 9.65 -1.44 6.88
N ALA A 20 9.79 -2.47 7.69
CA ALA A 20 9.87 -3.84 7.18
C ALA A 20 8.59 -4.24 6.44
N ILE A 21 7.44 -3.85 7.01
CA ILE A 21 6.15 -4.16 6.40
C ILE A 21 6.00 -3.40 5.08
N LEU A 22 6.34 -2.12 5.06
CA LEU A 22 6.22 -1.30 3.86
C LEU A 22 7.19 -1.76 2.76
N ASP A 23 8.42 -2.13 3.15
CA ASP A 23 9.38 -2.64 2.18
C ASP A 23 8.89 -3.93 1.52
N GLN A 24 8.24 -4.78 2.31
CA GLN A 24 7.71 -6.03 1.80
C GLN A 24 6.63 -5.79 0.74
N TRP A 25 5.73 -4.85 1.00
CA TRP A 25 4.70 -4.49 0.03
C TRP A 25 5.29 -3.77 -1.18
N GLY A 26 6.26 -2.88 -0.94
CA GLY A 26 6.93 -2.18 -2.04
C GLY A 26 7.65 -3.14 -2.98
N ALA A 27 8.20 -4.22 -2.46
CA ALA A 27 8.86 -5.22 -3.29
C ALA A 27 7.90 -5.90 -4.26
N ASP A 28 6.60 -5.91 -3.94
CA ASP A 28 5.56 -6.43 -4.81
C ASP A 28 4.96 -5.37 -5.73
N GLY A 29 5.56 -4.19 -5.77
CA GLY A 29 5.12 -3.13 -6.67
C GLY A 29 4.12 -2.15 -6.07
N TRP A 30 3.86 -2.23 -4.78
CA TRP A 30 2.92 -1.33 -4.12
C TRP A 30 3.57 0.00 -3.77
N GLU A 31 2.80 1.05 -3.92
CA GLU A 31 3.21 2.41 -3.57
C GLU A 31 2.37 2.90 -2.40
N LEU A 32 3.04 3.45 -1.40
CA LEU A 32 2.33 3.98 -0.23
C LEU A 32 1.63 5.29 -0.59
N VAL A 33 0.34 5.35 -0.31
CA VAL A 33 -0.44 6.56 -0.51
C VAL A 33 -0.51 7.38 0.77
N GLN A 34 -0.84 6.74 1.87
CA GLN A 34 -1.01 7.45 3.13
C GLN A 34 -1.04 6.46 4.29
N VAL A 35 -0.63 6.94 5.46
CA VAL A 35 -0.76 6.19 6.71
C VAL A 35 -1.67 6.99 7.63
N LEU A 36 -2.69 6.33 8.16
CA LEU A 36 -3.64 6.94 9.08
C LEU A 36 -3.64 6.19 10.40
N GLN A 37 -3.90 6.93 11.46
CA GLN A 37 -4.06 6.32 12.77
C GLN A 37 -5.53 5.94 12.96
N SER A 38 -5.76 4.69 13.35
CA SER A 38 -7.10 4.20 13.65
C SER A 38 -7.17 3.84 15.13
N GLU A 39 -8.34 3.39 15.58
CA GLU A 39 -8.53 2.97 16.97
C GLU A 39 -7.63 1.80 17.34
N THR A 40 -7.29 0.98 16.38
CA THR A 40 -6.49 -0.23 16.63
C THR A 40 -5.02 -0.05 16.26
N GLY A 41 -4.60 1.15 15.83
CA GLY A 41 -3.23 1.43 15.46
C GLY A 41 -3.12 2.09 14.11
N LEU A 42 -1.97 1.94 13.48
CA LEU A 42 -1.70 2.56 12.19
C LEU A 42 -2.19 1.67 11.06
N VAL A 43 -2.75 2.29 10.04
CA VAL A 43 -3.19 1.61 8.83
C VAL A 43 -2.57 2.31 7.63
N ALA A 44 -1.91 1.53 6.78
CA ALA A 44 -1.33 2.05 5.55
C ALA A 44 -2.27 1.80 4.38
N TYR A 45 -2.39 2.78 3.53
CA TYR A 45 -3.15 2.68 2.28
C TYR A 45 -2.16 2.67 1.14
N LEU A 46 -2.19 1.61 0.35
CA LEU A 46 -1.25 1.43 -0.75
C LEU A 46 -2.01 1.22 -2.05
N LYS A 47 -1.33 1.49 -3.15
CA LYS A 47 -1.90 1.25 -4.47
C LYS A 47 -0.84 0.67 -5.38
N ARG A 48 -1.29 0.02 -6.44
CA ARG A 48 -0.41 -0.35 -7.54
C ARG A 48 -1.23 -0.47 -8.82
N PRO A 49 -0.61 -0.30 -9.98
CA PRO A 49 -1.33 -0.47 -11.23
C PRO A 49 -1.78 -1.92 -11.39
N THR A 50 -2.97 -2.11 -11.93
CA THR A 50 -3.41 -3.45 -12.28
C THR A 50 -2.74 -3.86 -13.59
N GLY A 51 -2.61 -5.15 -13.83
CA GLY A 51 -1.93 -5.63 -15.01
C GLY A 51 -2.55 -5.19 -16.33
N GLY A 52 -3.79 -4.77 -16.30
CA GLY A 52 -4.46 -4.34 -17.53
C GLY A 52 -3.92 -3.06 -18.13
N ALA A 53 -3.11 -2.33 -17.38
CA ALA A 53 -2.56 -1.06 -17.82
C ALA A 53 -1.32 -1.22 -18.70
N ALA A 54 -0.78 -2.39 -18.76
CA ALA A 54 0.46 -2.62 -19.48
C ALA A 54 0.26 -2.51 -21.00
#